data_c330649bdd0e41686bce8dc25677b8df
#
_entry.id   c330649bdd0e41686bce8dc25677b8df
#
_cell.length_a   1.000
_cell.length_b   1.000
_cell.length_c   1.000
_cell.angle_alpha   90.00
_cell.angle_beta   90.00
_cell.angle_gamma   90.00
#
_symmetry.space_group_name_H-M   'P 1'
#
loop_
_entity.id
_entity.type
_entity.pdbx_description
1 polymer ?
#
loop_
_entity_poly.entity_id
_entity_poly.type
_entity_poly.pdbx_seq_one_letter_code
_entity_poly.pdbx_strand_id
1 'polypeptide(L)'
;MNNLSEQIRQLCQEKNAIIMAHYYQRPEIQDVADFVGDSLALAQVAAKTDANIIVMCGVHFMAETAKILCPDKKVLIPAPEAGCSLADSCKAADLAAWKAAHPDHLVVSYVNTSAAVKALTDVVVTSSNALKIVKQLPEDKPILFGPDQNLGGYINRMTGRTMDLWNGGCHVHARFSEEALLQLKEQYPHAKVLAHPECKATILQHADVIGSTQALLNYAIVNSSLEHPISDTQYPISDIRFIVATESGILHEMQKACPEATFIPVPAEIDNTTPSHTTLHHSTQSKCNECEYMRMCTLQNLYDCLLNESNEIVVEEAIAKDAIRPIQRMLEMS
;
A
#
# COMPACT_ATOMS: atom_id res chain seq x y z
N MET A 1 -13.89 32.17 7.69
CA MET A 1 -14.42 30.76 7.59
C MET A 1 -13.26 29.86 7.92
N ASN A 2 -13.36 29.10 9.02
CA ASN A 2 -12.29 28.14 9.35
C ASN A 2 -12.20 27.13 8.21
N ASN A 3 -11.01 26.89 7.73
CA ASN A 3 -10.75 25.88 6.71
C ASN A 3 -11.18 24.50 7.26
N LEU A 4 -11.75 23.63 6.43
CA LEU A 4 -12.22 22.30 6.82
C LEU A 4 -11.12 21.46 7.51
N SER A 5 -9.87 21.60 7.08
CA SER A 5 -8.71 20.98 7.73
C SER A 5 -8.50 21.42 9.19
N GLU A 6 -8.76 22.71 9.50
CA GLU A 6 -8.69 23.22 10.88
C GLU A 6 -9.79 22.63 11.74
N GLN A 7 -11.01 22.51 11.20
CA GLN A 7 -12.13 21.88 11.91
C GLN A 7 -11.88 20.41 12.19
N ILE A 8 -11.30 19.67 11.23
CA ILE A 8 -10.90 18.28 11.42
C ILE A 8 -9.87 18.15 12.54
N ARG A 9 -8.82 18.97 12.53
CA ARG A 9 -7.80 18.95 13.60
C ARG A 9 -8.39 19.30 14.98
N GLN A 10 -9.32 20.24 15.04
CA GLN A 10 -10.03 20.56 16.29
C GLN A 10 -10.83 19.37 16.79
N LEU A 11 -11.62 18.70 15.93
CA LEU A 11 -12.37 17.49 16.28
C LEU A 11 -11.45 16.37 16.79
N CYS A 12 -10.27 16.18 16.16
CA CYS A 12 -9.29 15.19 16.63
C CYS A 12 -8.83 15.47 18.06
N GLN A 13 -8.55 16.73 18.41
CA GLN A 13 -8.17 17.11 19.76
C GLN A 13 -9.31 16.91 20.76
N GLU A 14 -10.53 17.36 20.42
CA GLU A 14 -11.71 17.24 21.29
C GLU A 14 -12.08 15.77 21.59
N LYS A 15 -11.89 14.87 20.62
CA LYS A 15 -12.27 13.47 20.71
C LYS A 15 -11.13 12.52 21.08
N ASN A 16 -9.92 13.03 21.29
CA ASN A 16 -8.70 12.23 21.41
C ASN A 16 -8.58 11.20 20.27
N ALA A 17 -8.67 11.71 19.03
CA ALA A 17 -8.60 10.92 17.81
C ALA A 17 -7.27 11.13 17.10
N ILE A 18 -6.78 10.08 16.39
CA ILE A 18 -5.63 10.13 15.51
C ILE A 18 -6.07 9.80 14.08
N ILE A 19 -5.62 10.59 13.10
CA ILE A 19 -5.82 10.32 11.68
C ILE A 19 -4.58 9.63 11.12
N MET A 20 -4.77 8.42 10.62
CA MET A 20 -3.73 7.62 9.96
C MET A 20 -4.04 7.51 8.48
N ALA A 21 -3.15 7.98 7.61
CA ALA A 21 -3.33 7.95 6.16
C ALA A 21 -2.30 7.07 5.46
N HIS A 22 -2.73 6.32 4.46
CA HIS A 22 -1.82 5.62 3.59
C HIS A 22 -1.19 6.60 2.57
N TYR A 23 0.05 6.34 2.13
CA TYR A 23 0.75 7.13 1.10
C TYR A 23 -0.03 7.30 -0.21
N TYR A 24 -1.01 6.44 -0.51
CA TYR A 24 -1.82 6.49 -1.71
C TYR A 24 -3.07 7.36 -1.58
N GLN A 25 -3.25 8.04 -0.45
CA GLN A 25 -4.34 8.98 -0.25
C GLN A 25 -4.15 10.27 -1.07
N ARG A 26 -5.23 11.05 -1.18
CA ARG A 26 -5.18 12.41 -1.76
C ARG A 26 -4.20 13.28 -0.97
N PRO A 27 -3.50 14.23 -1.62
CA PRO A 27 -2.59 15.15 -0.94
C PRO A 27 -3.20 15.84 0.28
N GLU A 28 -4.43 16.34 0.14
CA GLU A 28 -5.13 17.05 1.23
C GLU A 28 -5.45 16.14 2.44
N ILE A 29 -5.58 14.82 2.24
CA ILE A 29 -5.75 13.86 3.32
C ILE A 29 -4.42 13.55 3.98
N GLN A 30 -3.36 13.40 3.20
CA GLN A 30 -2.01 13.24 3.73
C GLN A 30 -1.58 14.45 4.57
N ASP A 31 -1.92 15.67 4.13
CA ASP A 31 -1.57 16.91 4.82
C ASP A 31 -2.34 17.16 6.13
N VAL A 32 -3.52 16.57 6.31
CA VAL A 32 -4.31 16.69 7.54
C VAL A 32 -4.06 15.53 8.51
N ALA A 33 -3.47 14.43 8.05
CA ALA A 33 -3.18 13.25 8.84
C ALA A 33 -2.11 13.51 9.91
N ASP A 34 -2.26 12.87 11.06
CA ASP A 34 -1.25 12.87 12.12
C ASP A 34 -0.10 11.93 11.80
N PHE A 35 -0.38 10.89 11.01
CA PHE A 35 0.62 9.93 10.56
C PHE A 35 0.32 9.47 9.14
N VAL A 36 1.33 9.53 8.27
CA VAL A 36 1.29 9.01 6.90
C VAL A 36 2.32 7.87 6.76
N GLY A 37 1.88 6.75 6.21
CA GLY A 37 2.76 5.58 6.11
C GLY A 37 2.25 4.50 5.16
N ASP A 38 3.06 3.44 5.02
CA ASP A 38 2.62 2.18 4.38
C ASP A 38 1.83 1.30 5.37
N SER A 39 1.30 0.18 4.89
CA SER A 39 0.46 -0.71 5.71
C SER A 39 1.16 -1.22 6.97
N LEU A 40 2.47 -1.46 6.94
CA LEU A 40 3.22 -1.93 8.11
C LEU A 40 3.36 -0.82 9.15
N ALA A 41 3.77 0.36 8.70
CA ALA A 41 3.95 1.52 9.57
C ALA A 41 2.63 1.91 10.24
N LEU A 42 1.51 1.92 9.49
CA LEU A 42 0.18 2.19 10.02
C LEU A 42 -0.24 1.15 11.08
N ALA A 43 0.00 -0.14 10.83
CA ALA A 43 -0.29 -1.20 11.81
C ALA A 43 0.55 -1.04 13.09
N GLN A 44 1.84 -0.69 12.97
CA GLN A 44 2.74 -0.45 14.10
C GLN A 44 2.32 0.77 14.94
N VAL A 45 1.88 1.85 14.29
CA VAL A 45 1.39 3.05 14.98
C VAL A 45 0.05 2.77 15.64
N ALA A 46 -0.86 2.08 14.96
CA ALA A 46 -2.15 1.68 15.54
C ALA A 46 -1.96 0.89 16.85
N ALA A 47 -1.04 -0.07 16.86
CA ALA A 47 -0.76 -0.90 18.04
C ALA A 47 -0.19 -0.13 19.24
N LYS A 48 0.34 1.08 19.03
CA LYS A 48 1.07 1.85 20.06
C LYS A 48 0.39 3.15 20.46
N THR A 49 -0.59 3.63 19.71
CA THR A 49 -1.24 4.92 19.97
C THR A 49 -2.06 4.91 21.26
N ASP A 50 -2.06 6.02 21.99
CA ASP A 50 -2.91 6.24 23.16
C ASP A 50 -4.25 6.89 22.81
N ALA A 51 -4.50 7.23 21.56
CA ALA A 51 -5.75 7.81 21.08
C ALA A 51 -6.93 6.85 21.34
N ASN A 52 -8.10 7.41 21.67
CA ASN A 52 -9.33 6.65 21.86
C ASN A 52 -9.97 6.24 20.51
N ILE A 53 -9.80 7.08 19.50
CA ILE A 53 -10.35 6.90 18.17
C ILE A 53 -9.21 6.88 17.15
N ILE A 54 -9.21 5.87 16.30
CA ILE A 54 -8.33 5.77 15.13
C ILE A 54 -9.18 6.02 13.90
N VAL A 55 -8.84 7.04 13.10
CA VAL A 55 -9.47 7.26 11.79
C VAL A 55 -8.53 6.76 10.72
N MET A 56 -8.90 5.67 10.07
CA MET A 56 -8.10 5.04 9.03
C MET A 56 -8.47 5.61 7.65
N CYS A 57 -7.67 6.54 7.14
CA CYS A 57 -7.76 7.02 5.76
C CYS A 57 -6.99 6.06 4.85
N GLY A 58 -7.68 5.06 4.37
CA GLY A 58 -7.18 3.95 3.59
C GLY A 58 -8.34 3.12 3.04
N VAL A 59 -8.10 1.83 2.87
CA VAL A 59 -9.10 0.86 2.42
C VAL A 59 -9.53 -0.08 3.54
N HIS A 60 -10.65 -0.76 3.35
CA HIS A 60 -11.36 -1.50 4.39
C HIS A 60 -10.49 -2.47 5.19
N PHE A 61 -9.68 -3.30 4.52
CA PHE A 61 -8.82 -4.29 5.21
C PHE A 61 -7.77 -3.65 6.15
N MET A 62 -7.38 -2.39 5.91
CA MET A 62 -6.44 -1.67 6.77
C MET A 62 -7.11 -1.26 8.07
N ALA A 63 -8.36 -0.81 7.97
CA ALA A 63 -9.17 -0.47 9.14
C ALA A 63 -9.55 -1.73 9.94
N GLU A 64 -9.86 -2.87 9.29
CA GLU A 64 -10.01 -4.17 9.97
C GLU A 64 -8.73 -4.56 10.72
N THR A 65 -7.55 -4.40 10.10
CA THR A 65 -6.26 -4.73 10.74
C THR A 65 -6.04 -3.86 11.98
N ALA A 66 -6.33 -2.56 11.92
CA ALA A 66 -6.26 -1.66 13.06
C ALA A 66 -7.25 -2.06 14.16
N LYS A 67 -8.49 -2.44 13.83
CA LYS A 67 -9.50 -2.89 14.80
C LYS A 67 -9.10 -4.20 15.49
N ILE A 68 -8.52 -5.15 14.76
CA ILE A 68 -8.01 -6.41 15.31
C ILE A 68 -6.86 -6.15 16.30
N LEU A 69 -5.96 -5.22 15.99
CA LEU A 69 -4.84 -4.85 16.86
C LEU A 69 -5.28 -4.05 18.08
N CYS A 70 -6.35 -3.28 17.96
CA CYS A 70 -6.85 -2.36 18.99
C CYS A 70 -8.35 -2.59 19.25
N PRO A 71 -8.75 -3.75 19.81
CA PRO A 71 -10.16 -4.11 19.96
C PRO A 71 -10.94 -3.12 20.85
N ASP A 72 -10.27 -2.52 21.84
CA ASP A 72 -10.87 -1.58 22.80
C ASP A 72 -11.01 -0.16 22.23
N LYS A 73 -10.39 0.14 21.10
CA LYS A 73 -10.45 1.46 20.45
C LYS A 73 -11.56 1.51 19.41
N LYS A 74 -12.13 2.69 19.21
CA LYS A 74 -13.02 2.95 18.10
C LYS A 74 -12.18 3.17 16.84
N VAL A 75 -12.37 2.34 15.81
CA VAL A 75 -11.71 2.47 14.52
C VAL A 75 -12.74 2.90 13.49
N LEU A 76 -12.55 4.08 12.91
CA LEU A 76 -13.44 4.68 11.92
C LEU A 76 -12.80 4.65 10.53
N ILE A 77 -13.62 4.51 9.50
CA ILE A 77 -13.20 4.64 8.11
C ILE A 77 -14.08 5.66 7.39
N PRO A 78 -13.51 6.77 6.82
CA PRO A 78 -14.28 7.82 6.18
C PRO A 78 -15.09 7.35 4.95
N ALA A 79 -14.56 6.36 4.23
CA ALA A 79 -15.18 5.75 3.05
C ALA A 79 -15.31 4.22 3.26
N PRO A 80 -16.40 3.73 3.85
CA PRO A 80 -16.56 2.31 4.18
C PRO A 80 -16.61 1.40 2.93
N GLU A 81 -16.99 1.96 1.78
CA GLU A 81 -17.00 1.30 0.47
C GLU A 81 -15.62 1.19 -0.19
N ALA A 82 -14.59 1.80 0.40
CA ALA A 82 -13.22 1.72 -0.11
C ALA A 82 -12.67 0.30 0.02
N GLY A 83 -12.84 -0.49 -1.04
CA GLY A 83 -12.40 -1.88 -1.16
C GLY A 83 -10.96 -2.03 -1.63
N CYS A 84 -10.61 -3.25 -2.04
CA CYS A 84 -9.33 -3.55 -2.65
C CYS A 84 -9.46 -4.75 -3.60
N SER A 85 -9.18 -4.55 -4.89
CA SER A 85 -9.27 -5.63 -5.89
C SER A 85 -8.42 -6.85 -5.53
N LEU A 86 -7.31 -6.62 -4.85
CA LEU A 86 -6.43 -7.69 -4.39
C LEU A 86 -7.08 -8.48 -3.25
N ALA A 87 -7.66 -7.80 -2.24
CA ALA A 87 -8.40 -8.47 -1.17
C ALA A 87 -9.62 -9.23 -1.72
N ASP A 88 -10.26 -8.69 -2.73
CA ASP A 88 -11.42 -9.32 -3.39
C ASP A 88 -11.07 -10.58 -4.19
N SER A 89 -9.82 -10.71 -4.63
CA SER A 89 -9.33 -11.88 -5.38
C SER A 89 -9.17 -13.13 -4.53
N CYS A 90 -9.15 -13.01 -3.20
CA CYS A 90 -8.98 -14.12 -2.27
C CYS A 90 -10.12 -14.16 -1.26
N LYS A 91 -11.12 -14.99 -1.51
CA LYS A 91 -12.24 -15.17 -0.59
C LYS A 91 -11.87 -16.18 0.51
N ALA A 92 -12.32 -15.93 1.73
CA ALA A 92 -12.03 -16.83 2.86
C ALA A 92 -12.51 -18.28 2.63
N ALA A 93 -13.67 -18.46 2.00
CA ALA A 93 -14.18 -19.80 1.67
C ALA A 93 -13.27 -20.56 0.69
N ASP A 94 -12.73 -19.87 -0.32
CA ASP A 94 -11.85 -20.46 -1.33
C ASP A 94 -10.49 -20.82 -0.70
N LEU A 95 -9.95 -19.95 0.16
CA LEU A 95 -8.73 -20.22 0.91
C LEU A 95 -8.91 -21.39 1.88
N ALA A 96 -10.04 -21.47 2.58
CA ALA A 96 -10.36 -22.59 3.47
C ALA A 96 -10.41 -23.93 2.73
N ALA A 97 -11.07 -23.95 1.55
CA ALA A 97 -11.13 -25.14 0.70
C ALA A 97 -9.74 -25.55 0.19
N TRP A 98 -8.93 -24.58 -0.24
CA TRP A 98 -7.56 -24.82 -0.67
C TRP A 98 -6.70 -25.39 0.48
N LYS A 99 -6.78 -24.79 1.66
CA LYS A 99 -6.06 -25.24 2.88
C LYS A 99 -6.42 -26.67 3.28
N ALA A 100 -7.71 -27.00 3.21
CA ALA A 100 -8.17 -28.37 3.50
C ALA A 100 -7.58 -29.41 2.53
N ALA A 101 -7.36 -29.04 1.27
CA ALA A 101 -6.71 -29.89 0.26
C ALA A 101 -5.18 -29.97 0.40
N HIS A 102 -4.56 -29.01 1.11
CA HIS A 102 -3.11 -28.86 1.25
C HIS A 102 -2.71 -28.69 2.74
N PRO A 103 -2.94 -29.68 3.60
CA PRO A 103 -2.82 -29.54 5.06
C PRO A 103 -1.38 -29.29 5.55
N ASP A 104 -0.38 -29.61 4.75
CA ASP A 104 1.05 -29.45 5.08
C ASP A 104 1.61 -28.06 4.77
N HIS A 105 0.84 -27.24 4.02
CA HIS A 105 1.29 -25.90 3.60
C HIS A 105 1.16 -24.87 4.71
N LEU A 106 2.16 -24.00 4.79
CA LEU A 106 2.03 -22.72 5.50
C LEU A 106 1.35 -21.71 4.58
N VAL A 107 0.38 -20.99 5.11
CA VAL A 107 -0.27 -19.88 4.40
C VAL A 107 0.36 -18.57 4.83
N VAL A 108 1.02 -17.91 3.88
CA VAL A 108 1.56 -16.55 4.02
C VAL A 108 0.67 -15.60 3.27
N SER A 109 -0.05 -14.75 4.00
CA SER A 109 -0.95 -13.79 3.36
C SER A 109 -0.40 -12.38 3.40
N TYR A 110 -0.36 -11.75 2.24
CA TYR A 110 -0.16 -10.33 2.14
C TYR A 110 -1.29 -9.60 2.86
N VAL A 111 -1.00 -8.50 3.54
CA VAL A 111 -1.94 -7.77 4.39
C VAL A 111 -3.21 -7.29 3.65
N ASN A 112 -3.15 -7.18 2.33
CA ASN A 112 -4.27 -6.81 1.45
C ASN A 112 -5.28 -7.96 1.32
N THR A 113 -5.85 -8.36 2.44
CA THR A 113 -6.83 -9.44 2.59
C THR A 113 -7.83 -9.06 3.68
N SER A 114 -9.03 -9.66 3.66
CA SER A 114 -10.04 -9.45 4.71
C SER A 114 -9.60 -10.05 6.06
N ALA A 115 -10.24 -9.62 7.13
CA ALA A 115 -10.06 -10.21 8.47
C ALA A 115 -10.30 -11.73 8.45
N ALA A 116 -11.32 -12.19 7.72
CA ALA A 116 -11.65 -13.61 7.60
C ALA A 116 -10.55 -14.43 6.90
N VAL A 117 -9.86 -13.87 5.90
CA VAL A 117 -8.68 -14.50 5.27
C VAL A 117 -7.50 -14.52 6.24
N LYS A 118 -7.28 -13.43 6.98
CA LYS A 118 -6.23 -13.37 8.01
C LYS A 118 -6.43 -14.43 9.09
N ALA A 119 -7.68 -14.73 9.48
CA ALA A 119 -7.99 -15.79 10.45
C ALA A 119 -7.58 -17.22 9.99
N LEU A 120 -7.45 -17.42 8.67
CA LEU A 120 -7.00 -18.68 8.06
C LEU A 120 -5.50 -18.73 7.77
N THR A 121 -4.77 -17.66 8.06
CA THR A 121 -3.37 -17.43 7.69
C THR A 121 -2.43 -17.87 8.83
N ASP A 122 -1.21 -18.33 8.50
CA ASP A 122 -0.19 -18.66 9.49
C ASP A 122 0.71 -17.46 9.83
N VAL A 123 0.97 -16.58 8.85
CA VAL A 123 1.65 -15.30 9.04
C VAL A 123 1.20 -14.28 8.00
N VAL A 124 0.86 -13.08 8.45
CA VAL A 124 0.60 -11.94 7.57
C VAL A 124 1.94 -11.28 7.21
N VAL A 125 2.03 -10.71 6.01
CA VAL A 125 3.19 -9.95 5.57
C VAL A 125 2.75 -8.65 4.86
N THR A 126 3.67 -7.69 4.76
CA THR A 126 3.54 -6.51 3.90
C THR A 126 4.66 -6.50 2.87
N SER A 127 4.60 -5.62 1.87
CA SER A 127 5.70 -5.45 0.92
C SER A 127 7.02 -5.06 1.60
N SER A 128 6.96 -4.45 2.80
CA SER A 128 8.14 -4.02 3.57
C SER A 128 8.87 -5.18 4.26
N ASN A 129 8.17 -6.24 4.64
CA ASN A 129 8.74 -7.31 5.47
C ASN A 129 8.63 -8.71 4.87
N ALA A 130 7.88 -8.91 3.77
CA ALA A 130 7.59 -10.23 3.21
C ALA A 130 8.87 -11.02 2.89
N LEU A 131 9.86 -10.39 2.25
CA LEU A 131 11.13 -11.03 1.93
C LEU A 131 11.88 -11.50 3.20
N LYS A 132 11.90 -10.65 4.23
CA LYS A 132 12.54 -10.94 5.52
C LYS A 132 11.84 -12.10 6.23
N ILE A 133 10.51 -12.07 6.28
CA ILE A 133 9.69 -13.08 6.97
C ILE A 133 9.79 -14.43 6.23
N VAL A 134 9.63 -14.47 4.92
CA VAL A 134 9.70 -15.71 4.14
C VAL A 134 11.05 -16.40 4.29
N LYS A 135 12.17 -15.66 4.39
CA LYS A 135 13.50 -16.22 4.67
C LYS A 135 13.61 -16.87 6.05
N GLN A 136 12.79 -16.47 7.02
CA GLN A 136 12.79 -17.05 8.38
C GLN A 136 11.89 -18.28 8.51
N LEU A 137 11.03 -18.57 7.52
CA LEU A 137 10.15 -19.73 7.55
C LEU A 137 10.93 -21.03 7.27
N PRO A 138 10.48 -22.17 7.82
CA PRO A 138 11.11 -23.48 7.58
C PRO A 138 11.27 -23.77 6.09
N GLU A 139 12.45 -24.26 5.68
CA GLU A 139 12.73 -24.54 4.27
C GLU A 139 12.02 -25.79 3.75
N ASP A 140 11.76 -26.74 4.64
CA ASP A 140 11.10 -28.02 4.36
C ASP A 140 9.58 -27.93 4.28
N LYS A 141 8.99 -26.78 4.61
CA LYS A 141 7.56 -26.56 4.53
C LYS A 141 7.15 -25.92 3.20
N PRO A 142 6.20 -26.51 2.47
CA PRO A 142 5.60 -25.86 1.32
C PRO A 142 4.82 -24.63 1.80
N ILE A 143 4.77 -23.60 0.96
CA ILE A 143 4.13 -22.33 1.28
C ILE A 143 3.13 -21.97 0.19
N LEU A 144 1.90 -21.60 0.56
CA LEU A 144 1.02 -20.79 -0.26
C LEU A 144 1.27 -19.33 0.05
N PHE A 145 1.63 -18.54 -0.95
CA PHE A 145 1.72 -17.09 -0.86
C PHE A 145 0.57 -16.43 -1.62
N GLY A 146 -0.16 -15.55 -0.97
CA GLY A 146 -1.27 -14.83 -1.59
C GLY A 146 -1.61 -13.52 -0.89
N PRO A 147 -2.53 -12.73 -1.47
CA PRO A 147 -3.19 -12.95 -2.75
C PRO A 147 -2.40 -12.43 -3.98
N ASP A 148 -1.30 -11.67 -3.81
CA ASP A 148 -0.56 -11.07 -4.94
C ASP A 148 0.49 -12.02 -5.52
N GLN A 149 0.24 -12.48 -6.76
CA GLN A 149 1.16 -13.38 -7.48
C GLN A 149 2.46 -12.67 -7.90
N ASN A 150 2.43 -11.36 -8.15
CA ASN A 150 3.62 -10.62 -8.59
C ASN A 150 4.60 -10.45 -7.42
N LEU A 151 4.10 -10.01 -6.26
CA LEU A 151 4.89 -9.95 -5.02
C LEU A 151 5.42 -11.35 -4.66
N GLY A 152 4.58 -12.38 -4.70
CA GLY A 152 5.00 -13.77 -4.43
C GLY A 152 6.06 -14.25 -5.42
N GLY A 153 5.90 -13.97 -6.71
CA GLY A 153 6.87 -14.27 -7.75
C GLY A 153 8.20 -13.52 -7.57
N TYR A 154 8.14 -12.25 -7.14
CA TYR A 154 9.34 -11.50 -6.77
C TYR A 154 10.07 -12.16 -5.58
N ILE A 155 9.34 -12.55 -4.54
CA ILE A 155 9.92 -13.21 -3.36
C ILE A 155 10.51 -14.58 -3.73
N ASN A 156 9.84 -15.38 -4.57
CA ASN A 156 10.39 -16.63 -5.09
C ASN A 156 11.76 -16.42 -5.76
N ARG A 157 11.87 -15.42 -6.64
CA ARG A 157 13.16 -15.08 -7.30
C ARG A 157 14.24 -14.67 -6.30
N MET A 158 13.87 -13.85 -5.31
CA MET A 158 14.84 -13.30 -4.34
C MET A 158 15.28 -14.30 -3.27
N THR A 159 14.49 -15.36 -3.02
CA THR A 159 14.79 -16.37 -1.99
C THR A 159 15.23 -17.71 -2.56
N GLY A 160 15.00 -17.95 -3.86
CA GLY A 160 15.16 -19.26 -4.49
C GLY A 160 14.08 -20.27 -4.10
N ARG A 161 13.04 -19.87 -3.37
CA ARG A 161 11.90 -20.74 -3.01
C ARG A 161 10.97 -20.93 -4.21
N THR A 162 10.19 -21.99 -4.16
CA THR A 162 9.12 -22.33 -5.11
C THR A 162 7.80 -22.38 -4.37
N MET A 163 7.36 -21.22 -3.84
CA MET A 163 6.05 -21.12 -3.18
C MET A 163 4.93 -21.24 -4.21
N ASP A 164 3.84 -21.91 -3.83
CA ASP A 164 2.58 -21.82 -4.57
C ASP A 164 2.04 -20.40 -4.46
N LEU A 165 1.53 -19.88 -5.56
CA LEU A 165 1.05 -18.51 -5.64
C LEU A 165 -0.45 -18.48 -5.88
N TRP A 166 -1.17 -17.71 -5.03
CA TRP A 166 -2.57 -17.40 -5.31
C TRP A 166 -2.68 -16.53 -6.56
N ASN A 167 -3.64 -16.84 -7.42
CA ASN A 167 -3.82 -16.13 -8.69
C ASN A 167 -4.58 -14.81 -8.53
N GLY A 168 -3.99 -13.85 -7.83
CA GLY A 168 -4.50 -12.50 -7.68
C GLY A 168 -3.44 -11.46 -8.02
N GLY A 169 -3.85 -10.21 -8.16
CA GLY A 169 -2.95 -9.11 -8.46
C GLY A 169 -3.61 -7.74 -8.26
N CYS A 170 -2.83 -6.75 -7.93
CA CYS A 170 -3.29 -5.38 -7.80
C CYS A 170 -3.60 -4.80 -9.18
N HIS A 171 -4.85 -4.37 -9.41
CA HIS A 171 -5.28 -3.84 -10.70
C HIS A 171 -4.55 -2.54 -11.10
N VAL A 172 -4.05 -1.78 -10.12
CA VAL A 172 -3.25 -0.57 -10.37
C VAL A 172 -1.87 -0.97 -10.90
N HIS A 173 -1.13 -1.80 -10.14
CA HIS A 173 0.24 -2.19 -10.51
C HIS A 173 0.29 -3.12 -11.74
N ALA A 174 -0.79 -3.84 -12.01
CA ALA A 174 -0.91 -4.67 -13.22
C ALA A 174 -1.06 -3.85 -14.52
N ARG A 175 -1.39 -2.56 -14.43
CA ARG A 175 -1.67 -1.69 -15.60
C ARG A 175 -0.47 -0.86 -16.07
N PHE A 176 0.67 -0.88 -15.39
CA PHE A 176 1.85 -0.16 -15.85
C PHE A 176 2.30 -0.67 -17.23
N SER A 177 2.56 0.28 -18.13
CA SER A 177 3.01 0.02 -19.49
C SER A 177 4.54 -0.14 -19.53
N GLU A 178 5.02 -1.30 -19.96
CA GLU A 178 6.43 -1.52 -20.18
C GLU A 178 6.96 -0.62 -21.32
N GLU A 179 6.20 -0.46 -22.40
CA GLU A 179 6.56 0.41 -23.51
C GLU A 179 6.74 1.86 -23.04
N ALA A 180 5.79 2.39 -22.25
CA ALA A 180 5.89 3.74 -21.71
C ALA A 180 7.08 3.90 -20.74
N LEU A 181 7.38 2.87 -19.95
CA LEU A 181 8.56 2.86 -19.08
C LEU A 181 9.85 2.96 -19.89
N LEU A 182 9.96 2.18 -20.98
CA LEU A 182 11.14 2.21 -21.86
C LEU A 182 11.30 3.56 -22.55
N GLN A 183 10.21 4.18 -23.01
CA GLN A 183 10.23 5.53 -23.58
C GLN A 183 10.69 6.57 -22.54
N LEU A 184 10.24 6.45 -21.29
CA LEU A 184 10.71 7.33 -20.21
C LEU A 184 12.22 7.13 -19.93
N LYS A 185 12.71 5.90 -19.95
CA LYS A 185 14.16 5.61 -19.80
C LYS A 185 14.99 6.19 -20.93
N GLU A 186 14.47 6.19 -22.16
CA GLU A 186 15.11 6.83 -23.29
C GLU A 186 15.14 8.35 -23.15
N GLN A 187 14.01 8.94 -22.71
CA GLN A 187 13.88 10.38 -22.50
C GLN A 187 14.73 10.87 -21.31
N TYR A 188 14.88 10.03 -20.28
CA TYR A 188 15.57 10.37 -19.03
C TYR A 188 16.62 9.28 -18.71
N PRO A 189 17.71 9.16 -19.48
CA PRO A 189 18.65 8.03 -19.40
C PRO A 189 19.39 7.92 -18.07
N HIS A 190 19.41 8.98 -17.26
CA HIS A 190 20.05 9.01 -15.94
C HIS A 190 19.05 8.87 -14.78
N ALA A 191 17.76 8.86 -15.07
CA ALA A 191 16.74 8.68 -14.04
C ALA A 191 16.78 7.26 -13.48
N LYS A 192 16.66 7.14 -12.14
CA LYS A 192 16.54 5.84 -11.47
C LYS A 192 15.09 5.38 -11.49
N VAL A 193 14.87 4.12 -11.85
CA VAL A 193 13.55 3.50 -11.87
C VAL A 193 13.26 2.87 -10.51
N LEU A 194 12.24 3.38 -9.83
CA LEU A 194 11.74 2.90 -8.53
C LEU A 194 10.45 2.12 -8.78
N ALA A 195 10.38 0.84 -8.41
CA ALA A 195 9.20 0.01 -8.66
C ALA A 195 8.72 -0.72 -7.41
N HIS A 196 7.40 -0.78 -7.23
CA HIS A 196 6.77 -1.59 -6.20
C HIS A 196 6.75 -3.07 -6.62
N PRO A 197 6.99 -4.04 -5.72
CA PRO A 197 7.05 -5.47 -6.07
C PRO A 197 5.72 -6.09 -6.52
N GLU A 198 4.58 -5.40 -6.38
CA GLU A 198 3.30 -5.77 -7.00
C GLU A 198 3.27 -5.55 -8.53
N CYS A 199 4.25 -4.87 -9.10
CA CYS A 199 4.35 -4.69 -10.55
C CYS A 199 4.64 -6.03 -11.23
N LYS A 200 4.17 -6.14 -12.48
CA LYS A 200 4.52 -7.29 -13.35
C LYS A 200 6.03 -7.45 -13.49
N ALA A 201 6.48 -8.68 -13.70
CA ALA A 201 7.90 -8.98 -13.91
C ALA A 201 8.52 -8.17 -15.09
N THR A 202 7.73 -7.84 -16.11
CA THR A 202 8.11 -6.99 -17.25
C THR A 202 8.47 -5.56 -16.84
N ILE A 203 7.88 -5.04 -15.77
CA ILE A 203 8.27 -3.74 -15.20
C ILE A 203 9.48 -3.90 -14.28
N LEU A 204 9.44 -4.90 -13.38
CA LEU A 204 10.47 -5.11 -12.37
C LEU A 204 11.86 -5.36 -12.95
N GLN A 205 11.97 -5.99 -14.13
CA GLN A 205 13.25 -6.23 -14.79
C GLN A 205 13.98 -4.94 -15.22
N HIS A 206 13.27 -3.83 -15.33
CA HIS A 206 13.80 -2.51 -15.69
C HIS A 206 14.06 -1.60 -14.50
N ALA A 207 13.70 -2.03 -13.29
CA ALA A 207 13.82 -1.24 -12.07
C ALA A 207 15.26 -1.25 -11.54
N ASP A 208 15.75 -0.09 -11.14
CA ASP A 208 17.00 0.05 -10.37
C ASP A 208 16.78 -0.30 -8.90
N VAL A 209 15.59 -0.02 -8.39
CA VAL A 209 15.18 -0.29 -7.01
C VAL A 209 13.80 -0.92 -6.98
N ILE A 210 13.68 -2.06 -6.32
CA ILE A 210 12.40 -2.72 -6.05
C ILE A 210 12.19 -2.74 -4.53
N GLY A 211 11.08 -2.16 -4.07
CA GLY A 211 10.81 -2.09 -2.64
C GLY A 211 9.39 -1.63 -2.31
N SER A 212 9.05 -1.70 -1.03
CA SER A 212 7.79 -1.14 -0.54
C SER A 212 7.74 0.37 -0.75
N THR A 213 6.55 0.95 -0.63
CA THR A 213 6.33 2.39 -0.73
C THR A 213 7.27 3.19 0.16
N GLN A 214 7.44 2.74 1.42
CA GLN A 214 8.40 3.35 2.36
C GLN A 214 9.86 3.21 1.90
N ALA A 215 10.24 2.06 1.37
CA ALA A 215 11.60 1.83 0.89
C ALA A 215 11.93 2.71 -0.33
N LEU A 216 10.97 2.90 -1.23
CA LEU A 216 11.13 3.79 -2.39
C LEU A 216 11.27 5.25 -1.98
N LEU A 217 10.46 5.71 -1.02
CA LEU A 217 10.58 7.06 -0.44
C LEU A 217 11.94 7.25 0.24
N ASN A 218 12.37 6.32 1.08
CA ASN A 218 13.65 6.38 1.76
C ASN A 218 14.83 6.41 0.77
N TYR A 219 14.75 5.61 -0.32
CA TYR A 219 15.75 5.65 -1.37
C TYR A 219 15.83 7.03 -2.02
N ALA A 220 14.68 7.64 -2.34
CA ALA A 220 14.64 8.98 -2.91
C ALA A 220 15.26 10.02 -1.96
N ILE A 221 14.92 9.98 -0.67
CA ILE A 221 15.48 10.89 0.35
C ILE A 221 17.01 10.80 0.41
N VAL A 222 17.53 9.57 0.55
CA VAL A 222 18.97 9.34 0.67
C VAL A 222 19.72 9.80 -0.58
N ASN A 223 19.14 9.55 -1.77
CA ASN A 223 19.80 9.86 -3.05
C ASN A 223 19.51 11.27 -3.58
N SER A 224 18.63 12.03 -2.92
CA SER A 224 18.38 13.45 -3.22
C SER A 224 19.11 14.38 -2.24
N SER A 225 19.75 13.87 -1.17
CA SER A 225 20.46 14.68 -0.20
C SER A 225 21.80 15.17 -0.75
N LEU A 226 22.15 16.42 -0.42
CA LEU A 226 23.41 17.06 -0.80
C LEU A 226 24.65 16.33 -0.24
N GLU A 227 24.49 15.58 0.85
CA GLU A 227 25.57 14.91 1.57
C GLU A 227 26.00 13.58 0.91
N HIS A 228 25.12 12.99 0.10
CA HIS A 228 25.39 11.74 -0.61
C HIS A 228 24.90 11.83 -2.05
N PRO A 229 25.56 12.64 -2.92
CA PRO A 229 25.23 12.58 -4.34
C PRO A 229 25.48 11.14 -4.82
N ILE A 230 24.58 10.64 -5.65
CA ILE A 230 24.75 9.33 -6.33
C ILE A 230 26.18 9.32 -6.90
N SER A 231 27.07 8.51 -6.34
CA SER A 231 28.52 8.62 -6.39
C SER A 231 29.15 8.55 -7.79
N ASP A 232 28.34 8.36 -8.83
CA ASP A 232 28.80 8.23 -10.22
C ASP A 232 28.25 9.30 -11.18
N THR A 233 27.49 10.29 -10.70
CA THR A 233 26.92 11.28 -11.60
C THR A 233 27.63 12.62 -11.53
N GLN A 234 28.26 13.02 -12.62
CA GLN A 234 28.81 14.37 -12.89
C GLN A 234 27.69 15.41 -13.11
N TYR A 235 26.45 15.14 -12.63
CA TYR A 235 25.27 15.97 -12.87
C TYR A 235 24.97 16.89 -11.68
N PRO A 236 24.52 18.12 -11.94
CA PRO A 236 24.11 19.03 -10.88
C PRO A 236 22.89 18.47 -10.15
N ILE A 237 22.79 18.70 -8.84
CA ILE A 237 21.71 18.26 -7.93
C ILE A 237 20.32 18.66 -8.44
N SER A 238 20.22 19.76 -9.19
CA SER A 238 19.00 20.23 -9.83
C SER A 238 18.42 19.32 -10.92
N ASP A 239 19.10 18.21 -11.25
CA ASP A 239 18.68 17.26 -12.31
C ASP A 239 18.43 15.84 -11.80
N ILE A 240 18.23 15.64 -10.47
CA ILE A 240 17.90 14.35 -9.91
C ILE A 240 16.47 13.97 -10.31
N ARG A 241 16.36 12.86 -11.02
CA ARG A 241 15.07 12.36 -11.54
C ARG A 241 14.85 10.91 -11.17
N PHE A 242 13.60 10.61 -10.78
CA PHE A 242 13.15 9.26 -10.50
C PHE A 242 11.93 8.94 -11.37
N ILE A 243 11.98 7.80 -12.06
CA ILE A 243 10.82 7.21 -12.73
C ILE A 243 10.16 6.28 -11.74
N VAL A 244 8.87 6.50 -11.43
CA VAL A 244 8.18 5.84 -10.30
C VAL A 244 7.08 4.93 -10.82
N ALA A 245 7.25 3.62 -10.63
CA ALA A 245 6.29 2.58 -10.95
C ALA A 245 5.60 2.07 -9.68
N THR A 246 4.76 2.91 -9.10
CA THR A 246 3.80 2.59 -8.04
C THR A 246 2.63 3.57 -8.10
N GLU A 247 1.62 3.42 -7.22
CA GLU A 247 0.47 4.32 -7.16
C GLU A 247 0.93 5.76 -6.90
N SER A 248 0.35 6.71 -7.65
CA SER A 248 0.85 8.08 -7.74
C SER A 248 0.70 8.94 -6.47
N GLY A 249 -0.11 8.52 -5.51
CA GLY A 249 -0.29 9.26 -4.23
C GLY A 249 0.99 9.44 -3.44
N ILE A 250 1.94 8.50 -3.54
CA ILE A 250 3.25 8.60 -2.88
C ILE A 250 4.06 9.81 -3.37
N LEU A 251 3.81 10.30 -4.59
CA LEU A 251 4.57 11.40 -5.16
C LEU A 251 4.41 12.69 -4.34
N HIS A 252 3.30 12.85 -3.62
CA HIS A 252 3.10 13.98 -2.71
C HIS A 252 4.16 13.99 -1.60
N GLU A 253 4.33 12.88 -0.89
CA GLU A 253 5.34 12.79 0.17
C GLU A 253 6.77 12.76 -0.38
N MET A 254 6.99 12.14 -1.56
CA MET A 254 8.29 12.19 -2.23
C MET A 254 8.68 13.64 -2.56
N GLN A 255 7.76 14.44 -3.12
CA GLN A 255 8.02 15.83 -3.48
C GLN A 255 8.20 16.71 -2.24
N LYS A 256 7.46 16.47 -1.15
CA LYS A 256 7.66 17.17 0.13
C LYS A 256 9.03 16.88 0.73
N ALA A 257 9.45 15.61 0.70
CA ALA A 257 10.73 15.18 1.26
C ALA A 257 11.94 15.58 0.40
N CYS A 258 11.75 15.66 -0.92
CA CYS A 258 12.81 15.93 -1.90
C CYS A 258 12.35 17.02 -2.88
N PRO A 259 12.23 18.29 -2.46
CA PRO A 259 11.65 19.36 -3.27
C PRO A 259 12.42 19.66 -4.56
N GLU A 260 13.72 19.39 -4.60
CA GLU A 260 14.59 19.63 -5.76
C GLU A 260 14.59 18.45 -6.76
N ALA A 261 14.07 17.29 -6.38
CA ALA A 261 14.01 16.13 -7.27
C ALA A 261 12.75 16.16 -8.13
N THR A 262 12.84 15.53 -9.31
CA THR A 262 11.70 15.34 -10.21
C THR A 262 11.22 13.89 -10.15
N PHE A 263 9.95 13.67 -9.87
CA PHE A 263 9.33 12.37 -9.85
C PHE A 263 8.40 12.19 -11.06
N ILE A 264 8.65 11.17 -11.87
CA ILE A 264 7.98 10.91 -13.14
C ILE A 264 7.20 9.60 -12.99
N PRO A 265 5.85 9.64 -12.89
CA PRO A 265 5.07 8.41 -12.78
C PRO A 265 5.06 7.65 -14.10
N VAL A 266 5.17 6.31 -14.03
CA VAL A 266 5.01 5.44 -15.20
C VAL A 266 3.52 5.42 -15.58
N PRO A 267 3.17 5.67 -16.87
CA PRO A 267 1.78 5.63 -17.33
C PRO A 267 1.19 4.21 -17.31
N ALA A 268 -0.16 4.16 -17.21
CA ALA A 268 -0.92 2.93 -17.43
C ALA A 268 -0.98 2.57 -18.91
N GLU A 269 -1.15 1.28 -19.20
CA GLU A 269 -1.55 0.82 -20.53
C GLU A 269 -2.92 1.44 -20.88
N ILE A 270 -3.04 1.97 -22.09
CA ILE A 270 -4.30 2.50 -22.59
C ILE A 270 -5.16 1.31 -23.02
N ASP A 271 -6.20 1.00 -22.24
CA ASP A 271 -7.19 0.01 -22.64
C ASP A 271 -8.12 0.63 -23.70
N ASN A 272 -7.83 0.37 -24.97
CA ASN A 272 -8.64 0.80 -26.10
C ASN A 272 -9.95 -0.01 -26.25
N THR A 273 -10.22 -0.98 -25.37
CA THR A 273 -11.37 -1.87 -25.46
C THR A 273 -12.59 -1.43 -24.65
N THR A 274 -12.43 -0.50 -23.72
CA THR A 274 -13.54 0.03 -22.94
C THR A 274 -14.07 1.33 -23.57
N PRO A 275 -15.34 1.39 -24.03
CA PRO A 275 -15.95 2.64 -24.46
C PRO A 275 -16.03 3.58 -23.26
N SER A 276 -15.28 4.69 -23.28
CA SER A 276 -15.35 5.71 -22.25
C SER A 276 -16.72 6.41 -22.29
N HIS A 277 -17.64 5.98 -21.44
CA HIS A 277 -18.85 6.73 -21.11
C HIS A 277 -18.55 7.77 -20.03
N THR A 278 -17.66 8.70 -20.31
CA THR A 278 -17.62 10.00 -19.61
C THR A 278 -16.94 11.02 -20.52
N THR A 279 -17.77 11.72 -21.26
CA THR A 279 -17.46 13.04 -21.79
C THR A 279 -17.18 13.96 -20.60
N LEU A 280 -15.95 14.45 -20.44
CA LEU A 280 -15.64 15.82 -20.01
C LEU A 280 -14.12 16.04 -19.87
N HIS A 281 -13.67 17.03 -20.61
CA HIS A 281 -12.41 17.79 -20.55
C HIS A 281 -11.13 17.13 -21.09
N HIS A 282 -10.77 17.62 -22.28
CA HIS A 282 -9.43 17.57 -22.85
C HIS A 282 -8.40 18.16 -21.88
N SER A 283 -7.68 17.32 -21.17
CA SER A 283 -6.31 17.60 -20.77
C SER A 283 -5.47 16.40 -21.21
N THR A 284 -4.45 16.67 -22.01
CA THR A 284 -3.46 15.72 -22.53
C THR A 284 -2.47 15.27 -21.44
N GLN A 285 -2.93 15.07 -20.19
CA GLN A 285 -2.16 14.42 -19.14
C GLN A 285 -2.41 12.91 -19.26
N SER A 286 -1.34 12.16 -19.56
CA SER A 286 -1.30 10.70 -19.44
C SER A 286 -1.92 10.32 -18.09
N LYS A 287 -2.96 9.47 -18.10
CA LYS A 287 -3.59 9.01 -16.85
C LYS A 287 -2.53 8.26 -16.06
N CYS A 288 -2.08 8.83 -14.96
CA CYS A 288 -1.26 8.13 -13.98
C CYS A 288 -2.07 6.98 -13.38
N ASN A 289 -1.41 5.90 -12.97
CA ASN A 289 -2.06 4.81 -12.27
C ASN A 289 -2.46 5.27 -10.86
N GLU A 290 -3.73 5.51 -10.65
CA GLU A 290 -4.34 5.88 -9.37
C GLU A 290 -5.28 4.79 -8.90
N CYS A 291 -5.31 4.55 -7.60
CA CYS A 291 -6.25 3.64 -6.97
C CYS A 291 -7.55 4.39 -6.64
N GLU A 292 -8.63 4.09 -7.36
CA GLU A 292 -9.94 4.71 -7.13
C GLU A 292 -10.42 4.54 -5.68
N TYR A 293 -10.16 3.39 -5.07
CA TYR A 293 -10.54 3.13 -3.66
C TYR A 293 -9.79 4.05 -2.69
N MET A 294 -8.50 4.24 -2.88
CA MET A 294 -7.70 5.16 -2.05
C MET A 294 -8.11 6.62 -2.24
N ARG A 295 -8.76 6.97 -3.37
CA ARG A 295 -9.25 8.32 -3.66
C ARG A 295 -10.67 8.60 -3.15
N MET A 296 -11.35 7.60 -2.55
CA MET A 296 -12.70 7.78 -1.98
C MET A 296 -12.70 8.62 -0.70
N CYS A 297 -11.61 8.61 0.07
CA CYS A 297 -11.46 9.48 1.23
C CYS A 297 -11.26 10.93 0.78
N THR A 298 -12.09 11.84 1.29
CA THR A 298 -12.09 13.28 1.04
C THR A 298 -12.11 14.02 2.37
N LEU A 299 -11.73 15.30 2.40
CA LEU A 299 -11.83 16.10 3.62
C LEU A 299 -13.26 16.16 4.15
N GLN A 300 -14.28 16.17 3.26
CA GLN A 300 -15.66 16.23 3.69
C GLN A 300 -16.11 14.94 4.39
N ASN A 301 -15.90 13.76 3.79
CA ASN A 301 -16.31 12.53 4.44
C ASN A 301 -15.44 12.19 5.68
N LEU A 302 -14.20 12.63 5.73
CA LEU A 302 -13.36 12.56 6.93
C LEU A 302 -13.93 13.42 8.07
N TYR A 303 -14.33 14.67 7.76
CA TYR A 303 -14.97 15.56 8.73
C TYR A 303 -16.29 14.98 9.26
N ASP A 304 -17.17 14.54 8.35
CA ASP A 304 -18.48 13.98 8.70
C ASP A 304 -18.33 12.68 9.53
N CYS A 305 -17.37 11.85 9.18
CA CYS A 305 -17.03 10.63 9.91
C CYS A 305 -16.57 10.93 11.35
N LEU A 306 -15.66 11.89 11.53
CA LEU A 306 -15.19 12.33 12.85
C LEU A 306 -16.28 12.99 13.67
N LEU A 307 -17.04 13.90 13.05
CA LEU A 307 -18.10 14.64 13.73
C LEU A 307 -19.15 13.70 14.34
N ASN A 308 -19.61 12.74 13.53
CA ASN A 308 -20.68 11.82 13.87
C ASN A 308 -20.18 10.50 14.49
N GLU A 309 -18.86 10.27 14.52
CA GLU A 309 -18.22 9.00 14.89
C GLU A 309 -18.84 7.80 14.12
N SER A 310 -19.12 8.05 12.83
CA SER A 310 -19.78 7.09 11.95
C SER A 310 -18.78 6.14 11.27
N ASN A 311 -19.33 5.07 10.67
CA ASN A 311 -18.56 4.08 9.93
C ASN A 311 -17.51 3.37 10.80
N GLU A 312 -17.89 3.02 12.05
CA GLU A 312 -17.04 2.21 12.90
C GLU A 312 -16.88 0.80 12.32
N ILE A 313 -15.63 0.35 12.26
CA ILE A 313 -15.28 -0.99 11.85
C ILE A 313 -15.62 -1.98 12.96
N VAL A 314 -16.38 -3.00 12.59
CA VAL A 314 -16.72 -4.13 13.45
C VAL A 314 -16.14 -5.40 12.83
N VAL A 315 -15.36 -6.14 13.60
CA VAL A 315 -14.86 -7.47 13.23
C VAL A 315 -15.50 -8.47 14.19
N GLU A 316 -16.05 -9.54 13.63
CA GLU A 316 -16.63 -10.61 14.44
C GLU A 316 -15.58 -11.17 15.41
N GLU A 317 -15.96 -11.36 16.69
CA GLU A 317 -15.03 -11.73 17.77
C GLU A 317 -14.27 -13.03 17.46
N ALA A 318 -14.94 -14.03 16.90
CA ALA A 318 -14.33 -15.29 16.51
C ALA A 318 -13.24 -15.09 15.42
N ILE A 319 -13.53 -14.23 14.43
CA ILE A 319 -12.58 -13.89 13.36
C ILE A 319 -11.41 -13.09 13.93
N ALA A 320 -11.68 -12.08 14.75
CA ALA A 320 -10.64 -11.25 15.36
C ALA A 320 -9.67 -12.07 16.21
N LYS A 321 -10.18 -13.01 17.00
CA LYS A 321 -9.39 -13.92 17.84
C LYS A 321 -8.41 -14.78 17.06
N ASP A 322 -8.79 -15.23 15.86
CA ASP A 322 -7.93 -16.03 15.03
C ASP A 322 -6.98 -15.18 14.16
N ALA A 323 -7.46 -14.02 13.68
CA ALA A 323 -6.69 -13.11 12.83
C ALA A 323 -5.58 -12.35 13.59
N ILE A 324 -5.72 -12.14 14.90
CA ILE A 324 -4.72 -11.41 15.68
C ILE A 324 -3.36 -12.11 15.69
N ARG A 325 -3.32 -13.44 15.75
CA ARG A 325 -2.08 -14.20 15.83
C ARG A 325 -1.16 -14.03 14.62
N PRO A 326 -1.63 -14.23 13.37
CA PRO A 326 -0.78 -14.02 12.19
C PRO A 326 -0.36 -12.56 12.00
N ILE A 327 -1.18 -11.58 12.47
CA ILE A 327 -0.81 -10.15 12.44
C ILE A 327 0.27 -9.86 13.49
N GLN A 328 0.15 -10.36 14.72
CA GLN A 328 1.18 -10.22 15.76
C GLN A 328 2.49 -10.86 15.32
N ARG A 329 2.42 -12.07 14.75
CA ARG A 329 3.58 -12.77 14.21
C ARG A 329 4.30 -11.94 13.12
N MET A 330 3.54 -11.25 12.28
CA MET A 330 4.12 -10.29 11.32
C MET A 330 4.91 -9.20 12.04
N LEU A 331 4.34 -8.58 13.08
CA LEU A 331 5.00 -7.50 13.81
C LEU A 331 6.26 -7.96 14.55
N GLU A 332 6.25 -9.16 15.11
CA GLU A 332 7.39 -9.77 15.83
C GLU A 332 8.54 -10.14 14.89
N MET A 333 8.23 -10.58 13.66
CA MET A 333 9.24 -11.01 12.66
C MET A 333 9.75 -9.86 11.77
N SER A 334 9.18 -8.65 11.90
CA SER A 334 9.49 -7.46 11.07
C SER A 334 10.84 -6.80 11.34
#